data_f7466f533809685f1b402e5389d7c960
#
_entry.id   f7466f533809685f1b402e5389d7c960
#
_cell.length_a   1.000
_cell.length_b   1.000
_cell.length_c   1.000
_cell.angle_alpha   90.00
_cell.angle_beta   90.00
_cell.angle_gamma   90.00
#
_symmetry.space_group_name_H-M   'P 1'
#
loop_
_entity.id
_entity.type
_entity.pdbx_description
1 polymer ?
#
loop_
_entity_poly.entity_id
_entity_poly.type
_entity_poly.pdbx_seq_one_letter_code
_entity_poly.pdbx_strand_id
1 'polypeptide(L)'
;MSVSLEEALAQLDPKLRKKLGNGVGVAYEYQPTPSFGLNKALGGGLPYGRQVLIWGSKSSAKSSMCLQMIALAQAEGKLCAWIDSEMSYSEDWARSLGVDPEKLIYSQARTISDMVDVGVGLMNAGVDLIVVDSITSMLPAIYFEKDTDEMKALENTKQIGAESRDFSNAWKMLNYANNKVKPTLLVLISQSRNNINAMYTSQQPSGGQATKFYSSCVIKLFSSESDNQAIKGKIKVGDKLIEEKVGRKIKWELQFSKTSPGFQSGEYDFYFRGDSIGLDTVGDLVDTAELSGLVERTGAWYLLPDGTKVQGRDGFINRVREDLNLQEDLRKKLS
;
A
#
# COMPACT_ATOMS: atom_id res chain seq x y z
N MET A 1 17.34 18.11 -43.49
CA MET A 1 18.32 18.29 -42.40
C MET A 1 17.57 18.02 -41.11
N SER A 2 18.03 17.08 -40.27
CA SER A 2 17.44 16.81 -38.97
C SER A 2 17.90 17.88 -37.99
N VAL A 3 16.98 18.61 -37.39
CA VAL A 3 17.27 19.59 -36.33
C VAL A 3 17.65 18.80 -35.06
N SER A 4 18.76 19.17 -34.42
CA SER A 4 19.20 18.55 -33.16
C SER A 4 18.25 18.93 -32.01
N LEU A 5 18.26 18.14 -30.93
CA LEU A 5 17.46 18.44 -29.73
C LEU A 5 17.82 19.83 -29.16
N GLU A 6 19.09 20.16 -29.13
CA GLU A 6 19.58 21.46 -28.62
C GLU A 6 19.11 22.62 -29.49
N GLU A 7 19.16 22.48 -30.80
CA GLU A 7 18.65 23.49 -31.74
C GLU A 7 17.13 23.68 -31.63
N ALA A 8 16.38 22.58 -31.46
CA ALA A 8 14.93 22.65 -31.24
C ALA A 8 14.59 23.36 -29.93
N LEU A 9 15.29 23.04 -28.85
CA LEU A 9 15.11 23.70 -27.54
C LEU A 9 15.53 25.16 -27.58
N ALA A 10 16.55 25.52 -28.38
CA ALA A 10 17.03 26.90 -28.53
C ALA A 10 16.01 27.83 -29.20
N GLN A 11 15.13 27.30 -30.05
CA GLN A 11 14.10 28.07 -30.76
C GLN A 11 12.85 28.35 -29.91
N LEU A 12 12.73 27.74 -28.72
CA LEU A 12 11.56 27.89 -27.85
C LEU A 12 11.66 29.14 -26.94
N ASP A 13 10.52 29.73 -26.64
CA ASP A 13 10.38 30.79 -25.65
C ASP A 13 11.08 30.45 -24.34
N PRO A 14 11.83 31.37 -23.70
CA PRO A 14 12.55 31.10 -22.46
C PRO A 14 11.64 30.57 -21.30
N LYS A 15 10.36 30.98 -21.25
CA LYS A 15 9.40 30.48 -20.26
C LYS A 15 8.98 29.04 -20.54
N LEU A 16 8.90 28.66 -21.83
CA LEU A 16 8.62 27.26 -22.22
C LEU A 16 9.86 26.40 -21.99
N ARG A 17 11.06 26.89 -22.32
CA ARG A 17 12.31 26.15 -22.12
C ARG A 17 12.53 25.73 -20.66
N LYS A 18 12.14 26.59 -19.68
CA LYS A 18 12.20 26.24 -18.25
C LYS A 18 11.28 25.09 -17.84
N LYS A 19 10.29 24.75 -18.65
CA LYS A 19 9.32 23.66 -18.40
C LYS A 19 9.66 22.37 -19.13
N LEU A 20 10.69 22.40 -19.96
CA LEU A 20 11.10 21.27 -20.80
C LEU A 20 12.39 20.66 -20.27
N GLY A 21 12.49 19.35 -20.36
CA GLY A 21 13.67 18.55 -20.05
C GLY A 21 13.78 17.40 -21.05
N ASN A 22 14.91 16.71 -21.02
CA ASN A 22 15.03 15.44 -21.71
C ASN A 22 14.42 14.33 -20.84
N GLY A 23 14.11 13.18 -21.43
CA GLY A 23 13.54 12.02 -20.72
C GLY A 23 14.56 11.23 -19.88
N VAL A 24 15.81 11.72 -19.80
CA VAL A 24 16.90 11.05 -19.05
C VAL A 24 16.83 11.47 -17.59
N GLY A 25 16.98 10.52 -16.67
CA GLY A 25 17.10 10.80 -15.22
C GLY A 25 15.77 11.00 -14.49
N VAL A 26 14.63 10.64 -15.08
CA VAL A 26 13.37 10.54 -14.33
C VAL A 26 13.41 9.25 -13.51
N ALA A 27 14.15 9.29 -12.40
CA ALA A 27 14.16 8.19 -11.43
C ALA A 27 13.05 8.40 -10.39
N TYR A 28 12.43 7.31 -9.97
CA TYR A 28 11.51 7.32 -8.83
C TYR A 28 12.26 6.89 -7.58
N GLU A 29 11.99 7.57 -6.48
CA GLU A 29 12.23 7.05 -5.16
C GLU A 29 11.06 6.15 -4.78
N TYR A 30 11.34 5.04 -4.12
CA TYR A 30 10.31 4.05 -3.77
C TYR A 30 10.20 3.90 -2.27
N GLN A 31 8.96 3.77 -1.79
CA GLN A 31 8.65 3.34 -0.45
C GLN A 31 8.49 1.82 -0.45
N PRO A 32 9.35 1.06 0.25
CA PRO A 32 9.16 -0.38 0.38
C PRO A 32 7.86 -0.70 1.12
N THR A 33 7.17 -1.72 0.66
CA THR A 33 6.13 -2.39 1.45
C THR A 33 6.78 -3.38 2.42
N PRO A 34 6.07 -3.89 3.44
CA PRO A 34 6.63 -4.92 4.31
C PRO A 34 6.86 -6.27 3.60
N SER A 35 6.36 -6.47 2.37
CA SER A 35 6.50 -7.71 1.59
C SER A 35 7.62 -7.60 0.55
N PHE A 36 8.63 -8.47 0.63
CA PHE A 36 9.70 -8.58 -0.36
C PHE A 36 9.18 -9.03 -1.72
N GLY A 37 8.25 -9.99 -1.73
CA GLY A 37 7.63 -10.48 -2.96
C GLY A 37 6.87 -9.38 -3.69
N LEU A 38 6.10 -8.57 -2.96
CA LEU A 38 5.39 -7.44 -3.55
C LEU A 38 6.37 -6.33 -4.02
N ASN A 39 7.42 -6.02 -3.24
CA ASN A 39 8.43 -5.04 -3.63
C ASN A 39 9.14 -5.46 -4.91
N LYS A 40 9.48 -6.73 -5.06
CA LYS A 40 10.07 -7.27 -6.29
C LYS A 40 9.13 -7.09 -7.49
N ALA A 41 7.84 -7.40 -7.31
CA ALA A 41 6.82 -7.21 -8.35
C ALA A 41 6.64 -5.73 -8.73
N LEU A 42 6.81 -4.81 -7.78
CA LEU A 42 6.73 -3.36 -7.97
C LEU A 42 8.01 -2.74 -8.54
N GLY A 43 9.13 -3.46 -8.58
CA GLY A 43 10.43 -2.93 -9.01
C GLY A 43 11.11 -2.09 -7.93
N GLY A 44 10.91 -2.42 -6.64
CA GLY A 44 11.52 -1.79 -5.48
C GLY A 44 10.54 -1.28 -4.43
N GLY A 45 9.29 -1.06 -4.78
CA GLY A 45 8.26 -0.54 -3.87
C GLY A 45 7.24 0.38 -4.54
N LEU A 46 6.57 1.19 -3.75
CA LEU A 46 5.58 2.15 -4.22
C LEU A 46 6.24 3.49 -4.57
N PRO A 47 6.01 4.05 -5.78
CA PRO A 47 6.72 5.24 -6.24
C PRO A 47 6.26 6.51 -5.51
N TYR A 48 7.20 7.30 -4.97
CA TYR A 48 6.91 8.63 -4.47
C TYR A 48 6.44 9.57 -5.58
N GLY A 49 5.67 10.58 -5.21
CA GLY A 49 5.05 11.51 -6.17
C GLY A 49 3.87 10.92 -6.94
N ARG A 50 3.36 9.77 -6.48
CA ARG A 50 2.28 9.04 -7.16
C ARG A 50 1.16 8.65 -6.19
N GLN A 51 -0.02 8.43 -6.79
CA GLN A 51 -1.17 7.85 -6.13
C GLN A 51 -1.19 6.34 -6.35
N VAL A 52 -1.46 5.59 -5.30
CA VAL A 52 -1.55 4.12 -5.30
C VAL A 52 -2.89 3.70 -4.69
N LEU A 53 -3.52 2.68 -5.26
CA LEU A 53 -4.75 2.10 -4.75
C LEU A 53 -4.48 0.70 -4.19
N ILE A 54 -4.75 0.51 -2.90
CA ILE A 54 -4.78 -0.79 -2.23
C ILE A 54 -6.23 -1.13 -1.89
N TRP A 55 -6.77 -2.19 -2.47
CA TRP A 55 -8.16 -2.53 -2.28
C TRP A 55 -8.37 -4.02 -2.03
N GLY A 56 -9.55 -4.41 -1.55
CA GLY A 56 -9.88 -5.81 -1.36
C GLY A 56 -10.93 -6.05 -0.29
N SER A 57 -11.15 -7.33 0.05
CA SER A 57 -12.16 -7.76 1.01
C SER A 57 -11.90 -7.20 2.42
N LYS A 58 -12.94 -7.19 3.23
CA LYS A 58 -12.79 -6.92 4.67
C LYS A 58 -11.78 -7.91 5.29
N SER A 59 -11.04 -7.46 6.28
CA SER A 59 -10.05 -8.29 6.99
C SER A 59 -8.91 -8.86 6.11
N SER A 60 -8.60 -8.25 4.96
CA SER A 60 -7.45 -8.61 4.12
C SER A 60 -6.15 -7.87 4.47
N ALA A 61 -6.04 -7.34 5.69
CA ALA A 61 -4.87 -6.65 6.24
C ALA A 61 -4.41 -5.38 5.48
N LYS A 62 -5.30 -4.70 4.73
CA LYS A 62 -4.97 -3.46 3.99
C LYS A 62 -4.42 -2.36 4.90
N SER A 63 -5.19 -1.99 5.94
CA SER A 63 -4.80 -0.96 6.92
C SER A 63 -3.52 -1.35 7.66
N SER A 64 -3.39 -2.62 8.04
CA SER A 64 -2.20 -3.13 8.75
C SER A 64 -0.95 -3.10 7.85
N MET A 65 -1.05 -3.43 6.56
CA MET A 65 0.05 -3.27 5.60
C MET A 65 0.48 -1.80 5.50
N CYS A 66 -0.47 -0.88 5.42
CA CYS A 66 -0.17 0.55 5.34
C CYS A 66 0.45 1.09 6.64
N LEU A 67 0.02 0.61 7.81
CA LEU A 67 0.66 0.96 9.09
C LEU A 67 2.10 0.44 9.16
N GLN A 68 2.37 -0.79 8.71
CA GLN A 68 3.75 -1.28 8.64
C GLN A 68 4.60 -0.50 7.61
N MET A 69 4.02 -0.03 6.51
CA MET A 69 4.71 0.89 5.59
C MET A 69 5.05 2.23 6.25
N ILE A 70 4.14 2.77 7.06
CA ILE A 70 4.39 3.98 7.86
C ILE A 70 5.55 3.74 8.83
N ALA A 71 5.57 2.59 9.53
CA ALA A 71 6.66 2.23 10.43
C ALA A 71 8.02 2.19 9.69
N LEU A 72 8.08 1.60 8.50
CA LEU A 72 9.28 1.60 7.64
C LEU A 72 9.69 3.02 7.25
N ALA A 73 8.73 3.86 6.83
CA ALA A 73 9.00 5.25 6.45
C ALA A 73 9.48 6.09 7.64
N GLN A 74 8.88 5.94 8.81
CA GLN A 74 9.30 6.63 10.04
C GLN A 74 10.71 6.22 10.47
N ALA A 75 11.10 4.95 10.28
CA ALA A 75 12.46 4.48 10.55
C ALA A 75 13.51 5.16 9.65
N GLU A 76 13.12 5.61 8.46
CA GLU A 76 13.94 6.42 7.54
C GLU A 76 13.83 7.93 7.80
N GLY A 77 13.13 8.35 8.87
CA GLY A 77 12.95 9.77 9.20
C GLY A 77 11.93 10.51 8.33
N LYS A 78 11.08 9.80 7.60
CA LYS A 78 10.06 10.39 6.73
C LYS A 78 8.84 10.83 7.52
N LEU A 79 8.22 11.93 7.10
CA LEU A 79 6.98 12.43 7.66
C LEU A 79 5.79 11.67 7.07
N CYS A 80 4.95 11.12 7.95
CA CYS A 80 3.80 10.31 7.58
C CYS A 80 2.50 10.89 8.12
N ALA A 81 1.42 10.71 7.35
CA ALA A 81 0.08 11.09 7.74
C ALA A 81 -0.93 9.97 7.50
N TRP A 82 -1.92 9.89 8.40
CA TRP A 82 -3.07 8.99 8.31
C TRP A 82 -4.36 9.80 8.30
N ILE A 83 -5.13 9.69 7.22
CA ILE A 83 -6.46 10.28 7.09
C ILE A 83 -7.47 9.17 7.31
N ASP A 84 -8.15 9.20 8.46
CA ASP A 84 -9.11 8.19 8.92
C ASP A 84 -10.54 8.67 8.66
N SER A 85 -11.22 8.06 7.71
CA SER A 85 -12.63 8.34 7.43
C SER A 85 -13.58 7.34 8.09
N GLU A 86 -13.06 6.19 8.51
CA GLU A 86 -13.85 5.14 9.16
C GLU A 86 -13.86 5.27 10.69
N MET A 87 -13.00 6.15 11.25
CA MET A 87 -12.76 6.27 12.70
C MET A 87 -12.39 4.92 13.33
N SER A 88 -11.54 4.19 12.65
CA SER A 88 -11.14 2.83 12.99
C SER A 88 -9.67 2.71 13.42
N TYR A 89 -8.93 3.83 13.43
CA TYR A 89 -7.54 3.86 13.88
C TYR A 89 -7.44 3.46 15.36
N SER A 90 -6.56 2.52 15.64
CA SER A 90 -6.19 2.11 17.00
C SER A 90 -4.72 2.37 17.22
N GLU A 91 -4.40 3.20 18.22
CA GLU A 91 -3.02 3.52 18.58
C GLU A 91 -2.26 2.26 19.02
N ASP A 92 -2.86 1.42 19.87
CA ASP A 92 -2.23 0.19 20.35
C ASP A 92 -1.92 -0.77 19.18
N TRP A 93 -2.84 -0.87 18.22
CA TRP A 93 -2.62 -1.69 17.03
C TRP A 93 -1.50 -1.11 16.15
N ALA A 94 -1.48 0.20 15.94
CA ALA A 94 -0.43 0.87 15.20
C ALA A 94 0.95 0.66 15.86
N ARG A 95 1.05 0.82 17.18
CA ARG A 95 2.29 0.54 17.95
C ARG A 95 2.72 -0.93 17.79
N SER A 96 1.79 -1.87 17.85
CA SER A 96 2.10 -3.29 17.67
C SER A 96 2.67 -3.63 16.27
N LEU A 97 2.36 -2.79 15.28
CA LEU A 97 2.89 -2.88 13.91
C LEU A 97 4.16 -2.04 13.67
N GLY A 98 4.70 -1.44 14.74
CA GLY A 98 5.96 -0.67 14.71
C GLY A 98 5.80 0.82 14.42
N VAL A 99 4.59 1.34 14.32
CA VAL A 99 4.35 2.78 14.15
C VAL A 99 4.66 3.53 15.44
N ASP A 100 5.29 4.68 15.33
CA ASP A 100 5.39 5.69 16.38
C ASP A 100 4.23 6.69 16.22
N PRO A 101 3.13 6.59 17.01
CA PRO A 101 1.97 7.47 16.84
C PRO A 101 2.27 8.93 17.14
N GLU A 102 3.30 9.23 17.95
CA GLU A 102 3.69 10.60 18.29
C GLU A 102 4.34 11.32 17.11
N LYS A 103 4.84 10.55 16.13
CA LYS A 103 5.39 11.05 14.86
C LYS A 103 4.42 10.89 13.67
N LEU A 104 3.17 10.52 13.94
CA LEU A 104 2.16 10.34 12.91
C LEU A 104 1.19 11.53 12.91
N ILE A 105 1.08 12.21 11.79
CA ILE A 105 0.03 13.21 11.61
C ILE A 105 -1.30 12.48 11.39
N TYR A 106 -2.26 12.71 12.27
CA TYR A 106 -3.57 12.07 12.23
C TYR A 106 -4.69 13.07 11.93
N SER A 107 -5.58 12.73 11.01
CA SER A 107 -6.74 13.54 10.65
C SER A 107 -7.98 12.68 10.47
N GLN A 108 -9.14 13.18 10.90
CA GLN A 108 -10.45 12.58 10.67
C GLN A 108 -11.18 13.34 9.57
N ALA A 109 -10.96 12.98 8.31
CA ALA A 109 -11.68 13.56 7.17
C ALA A 109 -12.78 12.60 6.72
N ARG A 110 -14.04 12.99 6.87
CA ARG A 110 -15.22 12.16 6.53
C ARG A 110 -15.80 12.47 5.16
N THR A 111 -15.47 13.63 4.59
CA THR A 111 -15.95 14.03 3.28
C THR A 111 -14.83 13.99 2.25
N ILE A 112 -15.19 13.86 0.98
CA ILE A 112 -14.22 13.92 -0.13
C ILE A 112 -13.57 15.30 -0.15
N SER A 113 -14.29 16.38 0.19
CA SER A 113 -13.75 17.74 0.26
C SER A 113 -12.67 17.86 1.35
N ASP A 114 -12.98 17.42 2.58
CA ASP A 114 -12.02 17.49 3.70
C ASP A 114 -10.75 16.69 3.39
N MET A 115 -10.91 15.52 2.78
CA MET A 115 -9.75 14.70 2.35
C MET A 115 -8.87 15.46 1.36
N VAL A 116 -9.46 16.20 0.41
CA VAL A 116 -8.70 17.01 -0.55
C VAL A 116 -7.98 18.15 0.15
N ASP A 117 -8.67 18.89 1.00
CA ASP A 117 -8.12 20.07 1.69
C ASP A 117 -6.98 19.66 2.63
N VAL A 118 -7.17 18.60 3.43
CA VAL A 118 -6.14 18.02 4.29
C VAL A 118 -4.99 17.48 3.44
N GLY A 119 -5.28 16.69 2.40
CA GLY A 119 -4.27 16.10 1.54
C GLY A 119 -3.40 17.13 0.83
N VAL A 120 -4.01 18.17 0.27
CA VAL A 120 -3.28 19.30 -0.37
C VAL A 120 -2.45 20.06 0.67
N GLY A 121 -3.00 20.31 1.86
CA GLY A 121 -2.28 20.95 2.96
C GLY A 121 -1.04 20.16 3.37
N LEU A 122 -1.17 18.84 3.55
CA LEU A 122 -0.07 17.93 3.90
C LEU A 122 1.02 17.86 2.81
N MET A 123 0.63 17.80 1.52
CA MET A 123 1.57 17.85 0.39
C MET A 123 2.34 19.16 0.34
N ASN A 124 1.67 20.30 0.58
CA ASN A 124 2.31 21.62 0.64
C ASN A 124 3.21 21.76 1.87
N ALA A 125 2.92 21.08 2.97
CA ALA A 125 3.78 20.99 4.15
C ALA A 125 4.98 20.04 3.97
N GLY A 126 5.03 19.30 2.86
CA GLY A 126 6.14 18.38 2.55
C GLY A 126 6.06 17.05 3.29
N VAL A 127 4.86 16.50 3.49
CA VAL A 127 4.68 15.15 4.01
C VAL A 127 5.08 14.12 2.95
N ASP A 128 5.81 13.07 3.34
CA ASP A 128 6.33 12.05 2.43
C ASP A 128 5.28 11.01 2.05
N LEU A 129 4.58 10.49 3.05
CA LEU A 129 3.61 9.40 2.90
C LEU A 129 2.28 9.80 3.52
N ILE A 130 1.22 9.78 2.72
CA ILE A 130 -0.17 10.00 3.17
C ILE A 130 -0.97 8.72 2.89
N VAL A 131 -1.60 8.17 3.91
CA VAL A 131 -2.53 7.04 3.80
C VAL A 131 -3.94 7.53 4.07
N VAL A 132 -4.89 7.16 3.21
CA VAL A 132 -6.33 7.44 3.34
C VAL A 132 -7.07 6.13 3.60
N ASP A 133 -7.61 5.96 4.79
CA ASP A 133 -8.37 4.76 5.22
C ASP A 133 -9.78 5.12 5.68
N SER A 134 -10.77 4.88 4.87
CA SER A 134 -10.76 4.46 3.48
C SER A 134 -11.60 5.40 2.61
N ILE A 135 -11.35 5.43 1.31
CA ILE A 135 -12.19 6.19 0.38
C ILE A 135 -13.62 5.65 0.28
N THR A 136 -13.88 4.46 0.83
CA THR A 136 -15.18 3.77 0.75
C THR A 136 -16.24 4.42 1.61
N SER A 137 -15.86 5.01 2.74
CA SER A 137 -16.75 5.62 3.75
C SER A 137 -16.94 7.13 3.55
N MET A 138 -16.19 7.74 2.64
CA MET A 138 -16.26 9.19 2.41
C MET A 138 -17.56 9.62 1.75
N LEU A 139 -18.12 10.69 2.27
CA LEU A 139 -19.35 11.29 1.74
C LEU A 139 -19.05 12.39 0.71
N PRO A 140 -19.76 12.41 -0.44
CA PRO A 140 -19.71 13.52 -1.36
C PRO A 140 -20.40 14.77 -0.78
N ALA A 141 -19.99 15.96 -1.24
CA ALA A 141 -20.48 17.24 -0.76
C ALA A 141 -21.99 17.42 -0.87
N ILE A 142 -22.64 16.69 -1.79
CA ILE A 142 -24.09 16.77 -1.98
C ILE A 142 -24.91 16.37 -0.74
N TYR A 143 -24.32 15.59 0.19
CA TYR A 143 -24.98 15.15 1.41
C TYR A 143 -25.07 16.25 2.48
N PHE A 144 -24.44 17.41 2.27
CA PHE A 144 -24.41 18.52 3.22
C PHE A 144 -25.18 19.73 2.69
N GLU A 145 -25.74 20.54 3.58
CA GLU A 145 -26.27 21.85 3.23
C GLU A 145 -25.11 22.74 2.78
N LYS A 146 -25.44 23.71 1.91
CA LYS A 146 -24.43 24.61 1.38
C LYS A 146 -23.89 25.50 2.51
N ASP A 147 -22.55 25.51 2.62
CA ASP A 147 -21.80 26.33 3.57
C ASP A 147 -22.06 25.97 5.06
N THR A 148 -22.57 24.77 5.33
CA THR A 148 -22.74 24.21 6.69
C THR A 148 -22.33 22.76 6.77
N ASP A 149 -22.10 22.25 7.98
CA ASP A 149 -21.84 20.81 8.25
C ASP A 149 -23.16 20.04 8.51
N GLU A 150 -24.32 20.65 8.28
CA GLU A 150 -25.61 20.00 8.47
C GLU A 150 -25.89 19.03 7.32
N MET A 151 -26.27 17.81 7.69
CA MET A 151 -26.66 16.79 6.71
C MET A 151 -28.05 17.06 6.15
N LYS A 152 -28.19 16.97 4.85
CA LYS A 152 -29.48 17.01 4.17
C LYS A 152 -30.29 15.76 4.48
N ALA A 153 -31.63 15.89 4.40
CA ALA A 153 -32.52 14.74 4.40
C ALA A 153 -32.17 13.80 3.24
N LEU A 154 -32.18 12.49 3.48
CA LEU A 154 -31.73 11.47 2.53
C LEU A 154 -32.45 11.54 1.17
N GLU A 155 -33.71 11.97 1.17
CA GLU A 155 -34.52 12.17 -0.05
C GLU A 155 -33.98 13.26 -0.97
N ASN A 156 -33.27 14.26 -0.42
CA ASN A 156 -32.68 15.39 -1.15
C ASN A 156 -31.26 15.11 -1.66
N THR A 157 -30.74 13.91 -1.44
CA THR A 157 -29.35 13.52 -1.78
C THR A 157 -29.27 12.59 -2.99
N LYS A 158 -30.40 12.26 -3.62
CA LYS A 158 -30.48 11.32 -4.75
C LYS A 158 -29.89 11.91 -6.02
N GLN A 159 -28.56 11.86 -6.16
CA GLN A 159 -27.89 12.23 -7.41
C GLN A 159 -26.97 11.09 -7.86
N ILE A 160 -27.38 10.43 -8.97
CA ILE A 160 -26.60 9.33 -9.55
C ILE A 160 -25.22 9.82 -10.00
N GLY A 161 -24.17 9.16 -9.55
CA GLY A 161 -22.78 9.44 -9.95
C GLY A 161 -22.10 10.63 -9.26
N ALA A 162 -22.73 11.25 -8.23
CA ALA A 162 -22.11 12.34 -7.46
C ALA A 162 -20.77 11.91 -6.86
N GLU A 163 -20.72 10.78 -6.15
CA GLU A 163 -19.51 10.22 -5.56
C GLU A 163 -18.38 10.06 -6.59
N SER A 164 -18.67 9.45 -7.75
CA SER A 164 -17.65 9.21 -8.79
C SER A 164 -17.14 10.52 -9.41
N ARG A 165 -17.97 11.55 -9.52
CA ARG A 165 -17.59 12.87 -10.04
C ARG A 165 -16.72 13.61 -9.04
N ASP A 166 -17.09 13.60 -7.77
CA ASP A 166 -16.33 14.24 -6.71
C ASP A 166 -14.95 13.60 -6.55
N PHE A 167 -14.86 12.29 -6.56
CA PHE A 167 -13.56 11.59 -6.59
C PHE A 167 -12.73 11.92 -7.84
N SER A 168 -13.36 12.01 -9.03
CA SER A 168 -12.63 12.38 -10.25
C SER A 168 -12.00 13.78 -10.14
N ASN A 169 -12.69 14.72 -9.53
CA ASN A 169 -12.17 16.06 -9.27
C ASN A 169 -11.11 16.07 -8.16
N ALA A 170 -11.34 15.32 -7.07
CA ALA A 170 -10.40 15.16 -5.98
C ALA A 170 -9.03 14.65 -6.48
N TRP A 171 -9.02 13.62 -7.32
CA TRP A 171 -7.77 13.07 -7.86
C TRP A 171 -7.03 14.05 -8.76
N LYS A 172 -7.72 14.88 -9.53
CA LYS A 172 -7.09 15.96 -10.32
C LYS A 172 -6.42 17.00 -9.42
N MET A 173 -7.10 17.42 -8.35
CA MET A 173 -6.59 18.41 -7.42
C MET A 173 -5.38 17.89 -6.64
N LEU A 174 -5.45 16.67 -6.10
CA LEU A 174 -4.36 16.03 -5.38
C LEU A 174 -3.15 15.77 -6.29
N ASN A 175 -3.35 15.27 -7.52
CA ASN A 175 -2.26 15.11 -8.49
C ASN A 175 -1.63 16.44 -8.90
N TYR A 176 -2.41 17.52 -8.99
CA TYR A 176 -1.87 18.85 -9.26
C TYR A 176 -1.06 19.40 -8.08
N ALA A 177 -1.48 19.13 -6.85
CA ALA A 177 -0.76 19.54 -5.65
C ALA A 177 0.52 18.73 -5.42
N ASN A 178 0.50 17.44 -5.78
CA ASN A 178 1.63 16.55 -5.61
C ASN A 178 2.85 17.02 -6.42
N ASN A 179 4.04 16.82 -5.91
CA ASN A 179 5.32 17.21 -6.50
C ASN A 179 5.57 18.74 -6.56
N LYS A 180 4.75 19.59 -5.94
CA LYS A 180 5.01 21.04 -5.89
C LYS A 180 6.16 21.39 -4.94
N VAL A 181 6.19 20.77 -3.76
CA VAL A 181 7.22 20.94 -2.74
C VAL A 181 8.21 19.79 -2.84
N LYS A 182 7.71 18.57 -2.69
CA LYS A 182 8.45 17.32 -2.91
C LYS A 182 7.49 16.21 -3.35
N PRO A 183 8.01 15.11 -3.91
CA PRO A 183 7.19 13.95 -4.24
C PRO A 183 6.56 13.33 -2.99
N THR A 184 5.23 13.28 -2.92
CA THR A 184 4.47 12.62 -1.85
C THR A 184 3.86 11.32 -2.37
N LEU A 185 4.03 10.21 -1.64
CA LEU A 185 3.30 8.97 -1.91
C LEU A 185 1.90 9.07 -1.27
N LEU A 186 0.85 9.02 -2.10
CA LEU A 186 -0.54 8.98 -1.65
C LEU A 186 -1.09 7.56 -1.79
N VAL A 187 -1.37 6.89 -0.67
CA VAL A 187 -1.95 5.54 -0.64
C VAL A 187 -3.42 5.62 -0.29
N LEU A 188 -4.26 5.12 -1.19
CA LEU A 188 -5.70 5.05 -1.00
C LEU A 188 -6.11 3.62 -0.65
N ILE A 189 -6.79 3.45 0.45
CA ILE A 189 -7.41 2.18 0.83
C ILE A 189 -8.87 2.18 0.38
N SER A 190 -9.31 1.06 -0.23
CA SER A 190 -10.69 0.85 -0.62
C SER A 190 -11.17 -0.55 -0.28
N GLN A 191 -12.42 -0.66 0.15
CA GLN A 191 -13.07 -1.95 0.33
C GLN A 191 -13.67 -2.43 -1.00
N SER A 192 -13.78 -3.77 -1.16
CA SER A 192 -14.43 -4.36 -2.32
C SER A 192 -15.94 -4.18 -2.24
N ARG A 193 -16.55 -3.77 -3.36
CA ARG A 193 -18.00 -3.77 -3.56
C ARG A 193 -18.36 -4.79 -4.65
N ASN A 194 -19.46 -5.50 -4.47
CA ASN A 194 -19.98 -6.40 -5.49
C ASN A 194 -20.66 -5.58 -6.59
N ASN A 195 -20.30 -5.84 -7.84
CA ASN A 195 -20.99 -5.23 -8.97
C ASN A 195 -22.28 -6.01 -9.25
N ILE A 196 -23.41 -5.44 -8.83
CA ILE A 196 -24.75 -6.07 -8.94
C ILE A 196 -25.20 -6.19 -10.41
N ASN A 197 -24.66 -5.39 -11.31
CA ASN A 197 -25.04 -5.33 -12.73
C ASN A 197 -24.17 -6.21 -13.63
N ALA A 198 -23.20 -6.93 -13.10
CA ALA A 198 -22.37 -7.84 -13.90
C ALA A 198 -23.04 -9.20 -14.02
N MET A 199 -23.01 -9.78 -15.21
CA MET A 199 -23.50 -11.14 -15.51
C MET A 199 -22.76 -12.22 -14.69
N TYR A 200 -21.60 -11.87 -14.15
CA TYR A 200 -20.81 -12.60 -13.15
C TYR A 200 -20.47 -11.66 -12.00
N THR A 201 -20.51 -12.15 -10.76
CA THR A 201 -20.14 -11.41 -9.55
C THR A 201 -18.69 -10.94 -9.66
N SER A 202 -18.47 -9.70 -10.09
CA SER A 202 -17.14 -9.09 -10.11
C SER A 202 -17.01 -8.10 -8.94
N GLN A 203 -15.93 -8.25 -8.17
CA GLN A 203 -15.59 -7.30 -7.14
C GLN A 203 -14.85 -6.10 -7.74
N GLN A 204 -15.19 -4.90 -7.27
CA GLN A 204 -14.56 -3.65 -7.68
C GLN A 204 -14.28 -2.77 -6.45
N PRO A 205 -13.22 -1.92 -6.48
CA PRO A 205 -13.03 -0.91 -5.44
C PRO A 205 -14.09 0.19 -5.53
N SER A 206 -14.30 0.89 -4.42
CA SER A 206 -15.07 2.12 -4.35
C SER A 206 -14.36 3.28 -5.07
N GLY A 207 -15.06 4.41 -5.29
CA GLY A 207 -14.51 5.60 -5.94
C GLY A 207 -14.54 5.57 -7.46
N GLY A 208 -15.14 4.53 -8.06
CA GLY A 208 -15.37 4.42 -9.51
C GLY A 208 -14.11 4.17 -10.34
N GLN A 209 -14.27 4.24 -11.67
CA GLN A 209 -13.17 4.02 -12.63
C GLN A 209 -12.08 5.09 -12.51
N ALA A 210 -12.42 6.32 -12.12
CA ALA A 210 -11.47 7.42 -11.98
C ALA A 210 -10.34 7.07 -10.99
N THR A 211 -10.67 6.45 -9.84
CA THR A 211 -9.67 6.08 -8.83
C THR A 211 -8.61 5.13 -9.39
N LYS A 212 -9.02 4.11 -10.15
CA LYS A 212 -8.07 3.22 -10.83
C LYS A 212 -7.23 3.95 -11.88
N PHE A 213 -7.86 4.83 -12.65
CA PHE A 213 -7.20 5.53 -13.75
C PHE A 213 -6.10 6.49 -13.27
N TYR A 214 -6.36 7.20 -12.17
CA TYR A 214 -5.39 8.11 -11.57
C TYR A 214 -4.31 7.39 -10.78
N SER A 215 -4.52 6.14 -10.37
CA SER A 215 -3.53 5.35 -9.65
C SER A 215 -2.39 4.92 -10.56
N SER A 216 -1.18 4.97 -10.04
CA SER A 216 0.03 4.46 -10.72
C SER A 216 0.24 2.98 -10.46
N CYS A 217 -0.24 2.48 -9.31
CA CYS A 217 -0.29 1.07 -8.98
C CYS A 217 -1.67 0.73 -8.41
N VAL A 218 -2.20 -0.43 -8.77
CA VAL A 218 -3.44 -0.98 -8.23
C VAL A 218 -3.16 -2.37 -7.69
N ILE A 219 -3.26 -2.50 -6.37
CA ILE A 219 -2.96 -3.72 -5.62
C ILE A 219 -4.26 -4.22 -5.00
N LYS A 220 -4.61 -5.48 -5.25
CA LYS A 220 -5.71 -6.16 -4.59
C LYS A 220 -5.17 -7.07 -3.50
N LEU A 221 -5.70 -6.91 -2.28
CA LEU A 221 -5.43 -7.81 -1.16
C LEU A 221 -6.68 -8.63 -0.86
N PHE A 222 -6.50 -9.91 -0.66
CA PHE A 222 -7.60 -10.79 -0.29
C PHE A 222 -7.14 -11.94 0.59
N SER A 223 -8.04 -12.41 1.44
CA SER A 223 -7.84 -13.62 2.25
C SER A 223 -9.09 -14.47 2.16
N SER A 224 -8.93 -15.78 2.26
CA SER A 224 -10.06 -16.66 2.46
C SER A 224 -10.39 -16.73 3.95
N GLU A 225 -11.68 -16.75 4.27
CA GLU A 225 -12.14 -16.99 5.65
C GLU A 225 -12.13 -18.49 6.00
N SER A 226 -11.77 -19.35 5.03
CA SER A 226 -11.70 -20.80 5.26
C SER A 226 -10.64 -21.16 6.31
N ASP A 227 -10.94 -22.13 7.15
CA ASP A 227 -10.03 -22.61 8.18
C ASP A 227 -8.71 -23.14 7.62
N ASN A 228 -8.69 -23.54 6.34
CA ASN A 228 -7.50 -24.03 5.66
C ASN A 228 -6.44 -22.93 5.39
N GLN A 229 -6.79 -21.65 5.53
CA GLN A 229 -5.86 -20.53 5.40
C GLN A 229 -5.58 -19.85 6.74
N ALA A 230 -6.16 -20.36 7.84
CA ALA A 230 -5.85 -19.88 9.17
C ALA A 230 -4.50 -20.45 9.63
N ILE A 231 -3.64 -19.58 10.12
CA ILE A 231 -2.40 -19.98 10.79
C ILE A 231 -2.74 -20.24 12.25
N LYS A 232 -2.48 -21.47 12.70
CA LYS A 232 -2.69 -21.87 14.09
C LYS A 232 -1.37 -21.80 14.86
N GLY A 233 -1.43 -21.37 16.09
CA GLY A 233 -0.28 -21.28 16.98
C GLY A 233 -0.69 -21.55 18.43
N LYS A 234 0.28 -21.83 19.26
CA LYS A 234 0.09 -22.03 20.69
C LYS A 234 0.23 -20.70 21.41
N ILE A 235 -0.82 -20.26 22.08
CA ILE A 235 -0.81 -19.07 22.92
C ILE A 235 -0.95 -19.46 24.39
N LYS A 236 -0.29 -18.71 25.27
CA LYS A 236 -0.38 -18.91 26.71
C LYS A 236 -1.58 -18.15 27.26
N VAL A 237 -2.53 -18.87 27.83
CA VAL A 237 -3.69 -18.31 28.53
C VAL A 237 -3.65 -18.78 29.98
N GLY A 238 -3.22 -17.91 30.88
CA GLY A 238 -2.86 -18.30 32.26
C GLY A 238 -1.67 -19.27 32.23
N ASP A 239 -1.82 -20.45 32.82
CA ASP A 239 -0.79 -21.50 32.85
C ASP A 239 -0.93 -22.54 31.74
N LYS A 240 -1.92 -22.39 30.85
CA LYS A 240 -2.19 -23.37 29.78
C LYS A 240 -1.74 -22.83 28.42
N LEU A 241 -1.15 -23.71 27.62
CA LEU A 241 -0.93 -23.50 26.21
C LEU A 241 -2.17 -24.02 25.45
N ILE A 242 -2.85 -23.14 24.73
CA ILE A 242 -3.98 -23.49 23.89
C ILE A 242 -3.65 -23.22 22.41
N GLU A 243 -4.17 -24.05 21.53
CA GLU A 243 -4.04 -23.86 20.10
C GLU A 243 -5.17 -22.92 19.63
N GLU A 244 -4.79 -21.78 19.05
CA GLU A 244 -5.73 -20.80 18.50
C GLU A 244 -5.29 -20.31 17.12
N LYS A 245 -6.22 -19.65 16.42
CA LYS A 245 -5.90 -18.91 15.21
C LYS A 245 -5.08 -17.67 15.58
N VAL A 246 -3.80 -17.65 15.17
CA VAL A 246 -2.87 -16.54 15.44
C VAL A 246 -2.63 -15.67 14.21
N GLY A 247 -2.97 -16.15 13.03
CA GLY A 247 -2.71 -15.46 11.77
C GLY A 247 -3.56 -16.00 10.63
N ARG A 248 -3.31 -15.48 9.46
CA ARG A 248 -3.89 -15.93 8.20
C ARG A 248 -2.97 -15.65 7.03
N LYS A 249 -3.15 -16.39 5.97
CA LYS A 249 -2.49 -16.15 4.70
C LYS A 249 -3.21 -15.04 3.94
N ILE A 250 -2.46 -14.04 3.51
CA ILE A 250 -2.94 -12.92 2.68
C ILE A 250 -2.38 -13.10 1.28
N LYS A 251 -3.24 -13.01 0.28
CA LYS A 251 -2.86 -13.01 -1.13
C LYS A 251 -2.89 -11.58 -1.67
N TRP A 252 -1.94 -11.28 -2.54
CA TRP A 252 -1.90 -10.02 -3.24
C TRP A 252 -1.86 -10.22 -4.76
N GLU A 253 -2.47 -9.30 -5.48
CA GLU A 253 -2.43 -9.19 -6.93
C GLU A 253 -2.05 -7.77 -7.31
N LEU A 254 -0.93 -7.61 -8.02
CA LEU A 254 -0.59 -6.36 -8.70
C LEU A 254 -1.35 -6.30 -10.02
N GLN A 255 -2.55 -5.72 -9.97
CA GLN A 255 -3.45 -5.67 -11.13
C GLN A 255 -2.99 -4.69 -12.20
N PHE A 256 -2.29 -3.64 -11.78
CA PHE A 256 -1.79 -2.60 -12.66
C PHE A 256 -0.58 -1.89 -12.04
N SER A 257 0.40 -1.55 -12.88
CA SER A 257 1.52 -0.69 -12.51
C SER A 257 1.99 0.14 -13.71
N LYS A 258 2.37 1.39 -13.47
CA LYS A 258 3.03 2.27 -14.46
C LYS A 258 4.55 2.19 -14.38
N THR A 259 5.10 1.60 -13.34
CA THR A 259 6.53 1.58 -13.02
C THR A 259 7.16 0.20 -13.12
N SER A 260 6.34 -0.84 -13.21
CA SER A 260 6.78 -2.24 -13.31
C SER A 260 5.81 -3.05 -14.16
N PRO A 261 6.18 -4.27 -14.61
CA PRO A 261 5.24 -5.18 -15.24
C PRO A 261 4.11 -5.52 -14.28
N GLY A 262 2.85 -5.20 -14.63
CA GLY A 262 1.66 -5.58 -13.86
C GLY A 262 1.35 -7.08 -13.94
N PHE A 263 0.18 -7.48 -13.43
CA PHE A 263 -0.36 -8.85 -13.48
C PHE A 263 0.49 -9.91 -12.77
N GLN A 264 1.13 -9.52 -11.67
CA GLN A 264 1.86 -10.41 -10.78
C GLN A 264 1.04 -10.65 -9.51
N SER A 265 1.26 -11.79 -8.88
CA SER A 265 0.58 -12.18 -7.64
C SER A 265 1.52 -12.94 -6.72
N GLY A 266 1.18 -12.95 -5.44
CA GLY A 266 1.88 -13.71 -4.42
C GLY A 266 1.06 -13.79 -3.14
N GLU A 267 1.68 -14.30 -2.11
CA GLU A 267 1.05 -14.43 -0.80
C GLU A 267 2.09 -14.28 0.30
N TYR A 268 1.62 -13.92 1.50
CA TYR A 268 2.42 -13.87 2.71
C TYR A 268 1.59 -14.26 3.93
N ASP A 269 2.27 -14.64 5.00
CA ASP A 269 1.65 -14.92 6.28
C ASP A 269 1.50 -13.61 7.08
N PHE A 270 0.32 -13.40 7.66
CA PHE A 270 0.02 -12.25 8.49
C PHE A 270 -0.47 -12.71 9.86
N TYR A 271 0.22 -12.26 10.91
CA TYR A 271 -0.08 -12.58 12.28
C TYR A 271 -0.81 -11.43 12.98
N PHE A 272 -1.89 -11.74 13.68
CA PHE A 272 -2.64 -10.78 14.48
C PHE A 272 -2.56 -11.08 15.98
N ARG A 273 -1.88 -12.16 16.37
CA ARG A 273 -1.59 -12.58 17.76
C ARG A 273 -0.24 -13.31 17.80
N GLY A 274 0.33 -13.40 19.01
CA GLY A 274 1.59 -14.09 19.28
C GLY A 274 2.77 -13.13 19.44
N ASP A 275 3.97 -13.66 19.35
CA ASP A 275 5.21 -12.92 19.61
C ASP A 275 5.58 -11.95 18.49
N SER A 276 5.05 -12.18 17.29
CA SER A 276 5.27 -11.32 16.12
C SER A 276 3.93 -10.94 15.50
N ILE A 277 3.58 -9.65 15.52
CA ILE A 277 2.35 -9.12 14.94
C ILE A 277 2.69 -8.47 13.58
N GLY A 278 1.79 -8.60 12.60
CA GLY A 278 1.96 -8.07 11.27
C GLY A 278 2.35 -9.12 10.23
N LEU A 279 2.89 -8.66 9.10
CA LEU A 279 3.41 -9.51 8.04
C LEU A 279 4.67 -10.25 8.52
N ASP A 280 4.75 -11.56 8.28
CA ASP A 280 5.98 -12.34 8.52
C ASP A 280 7.04 -11.97 7.48
N THR A 281 7.79 -10.90 7.76
CA THR A 281 8.81 -10.40 6.83
C THR A 281 9.91 -11.41 6.57
N VAL A 282 10.26 -12.27 7.53
CA VAL A 282 11.29 -13.30 7.37
C VAL A 282 10.76 -14.45 6.53
N GLY A 283 9.53 -14.90 6.77
CA GLY A 283 8.89 -15.90 5.94
C GLY A 283 8.74 -15.44 4.49
N ASP A 284 8.29 -14.22 4.28
CA ASP A 284 8.15 -13.63 2.94
C ASP A 284 9.51 -13.44 2.23
N LEU A 285 10.57 -13.09 2.97
CA LEU A 285 11.95 -13.03 2.45
C LEU A 285 12.42 -14.40 1.95
N VAL A 286 12.21 -15.46 2.76
CA VAL A 286 12.56 -16.84 2.44
C VAL A 286 11.82 -17.33 1.20
N ASP A 287 10.50 -17.13 1.15
CA ASP A 287 9.68 -17.53 0.01
C ASP A 287 10.09 -16.77 -1.27
N THR A 288 10.41 -15.47 -1.14
CA THR A 288 10.88 -14.65 -2.26
C THR A 288 12.27 -15.10 -2.74
N ALA A 289 13.16 -15.49 -1.83
CA ALA A 289 14.48 -15.99 -2.18
C ALA A 289 14.40 -17.33 -2.94
N GLU A 290 13.51 -18.24 -2.52
CA GLU A 290 13.23 -19.49 -3.23
C GLU A 290 12.68 -19.22 -4.65
N LEU A 291 11.62 -18.41 -4.75
CA LEU A 291 10.99 -18.05 -6.02
C LEU A 291 11.92 -17.30 -6.98
N SER A 292 12.94 -16.62 -6.45
CA SER A 292 13.95 -15.91 -7.24
C SER A 292 15.12 -16.76 -7.67
N GLY A 293 15.17 -18.03 -7.26
CA GLY A 293 16.29 -18.94 -7.55
C GLY A 293 17.58 -18.59 -6.79
N LEU A 294 17.53 -17.73 -5.79
CA LEU A 294 18.68 -17.44 -4.90
C LEU A 294 18.99 -18.59 -3.97
N VAL A 295 18.01 -19.44 -3.73
CA VAL A 295 18.12 -20.63 -2.90
C VAL A 295 17.62 -21.82 -3.70
N GLU A 296 18.43 -22.85 -3.79
CA GLU A 296 18.06 -24.09 -4.48
C GLU A 296 17.31 -25.02 -3.53
N ARG A 297 16.19 -25.55 -4.01
CA ARG A 297 15.41 -26.56 -3.28
C ARG A 297 15.52 -27.91 -3.95
N THR A 298 15.93 -28.92 -3.19
CA THR A 298 15.95 -30.33 -3.63
C THR A 298 15.14 -31.17 -2.65
N GLY A 299 13.92 -31.52 -3.04
CA GLY A 299 12.98 -32.21 -2.16
C GLY A 299 12.61 -31.37 -0.93
N ALA A 300 12.94 -31.84 0.26
CA ALA A 300 12.73 -31.14 1.51
C ALA A 300 13.92 -30.25 1.95
N TRP A 301 14.98 -30.19 1.17
CA TRP A 301 16.21 -29.50 1.54
C TRP A 301 16.41 -28.22 0.75
N TYR A 302 16.84 -27.17 1.45
CA TYR A 302 17.26 -25.90 0.90
C TYR A 302 18.76 -25.77 0.96
N LEU A 303 19.39 -25.42 -0.15
CA LEU A 303 20.81 -25.07 -0.24
C LEU A 303 20.93 -23.55 -0.21
N LEU A 304 21.48 -23.02 0.88
CA LEU A 304 21.65 -21.60 1.10
C LEU A 304 22.87 -21.05 0.35
N PRO A 305 22.97 -19.72 0.12
CA PRO A 305 24.11 -19.10 -0.57
C PRO A 305 25.44 -19.31 0.12
N ASP A 306 25.48 -19.62 1.41
CA ASP A 306 26.66 -19.94 2.20
C ASP A 306 27.09 -21.43 2.10
N GLY A 307 26.37 -22.25 1.30
CA GLY A 307 26.58 -23.66 1.14
C GLY A 307 25.92 -24.53 2.22
N THR A 308 25.24 -23.95 3.19
CA THR A 308 24.53 -24.67 4.26
C THR A 308 23.27 -25.33 3.71
N LYS A 309 22.96 -26.56 4.18
CA LYS A 309 21.71 -27.26 3.87
C LYS A 309 20.78 -27.21 5.07
N VAL A 310 19.53 -26.82 4.84
CA VAL A 310 18.50 -26.74 5.87
C VAL A 310 17.27 -27.51 5.43
N GLN A 311 16.68 -28.28 6.35
CA GLN A 311 15.52 -29.12 6.07
C GLN A 311 14.23 -28.37 6.36
N GLY A 312 13.32 -28.31 5.38
CA GLY A 312 11.98 -27.74 5.48
C GLY A 312 11.96 -26.21 5.46
N ARG A 313 10.81 -25.65 5.09
CA ARG A 313 10.61 -24.18 5.05
C ARG A 313 10.78 -23.56 6.44
N ASP A 314 10.21 -24.16 7.46
CA ASP A 314 10.30 -23.63 8.85
C ASP A 314 11.74 -23.65 9.36
N GLY A 315 12.52 -24.71 9.03
CA GLY A 315 13.95 -24.77 9.33
C GLY A 315 14.72 -23.63 8.66
N PHE A 316 14.40 -23.33 7.41
CA PHE A 316 15.02 -22.22 6.69
C PHE A 316 14.63 -20.87 7.30
N ILE A 317 13.35 -20.63 7.60
CA ILE A 317 12.88 -19.41 8.29
C ILE A 317 13.62 -19.23 9.63
N ASN A 318 13.72 -20.27 10.45
CA ASN A 318 14.41 -20.19 11.74
C ASN A 318 15.90 -19.87 11.56
N ARG A 319 16.57 -20.50 10.59
CA ARG A 319 17.97 -20.20 10.28
C ARG A 319 18.18 -18.74 9.89
N VAL A 320 17.28 -18.17 9.06
CA VAL A 320 17.34 -16.76 8.65
C VAL A 320 17.00 -15.82 9.83
N ARG A 321 16.11 -16.22 10.75
CA ARG A 321 15.79 -15.43 11.95
C ARG A 321 16.99 -15.34 12.92
N GLU A 322 17.73 -16.41 13.04
CA GLU A 322 18.89 -16.52 13.96
C GLU A 322 20.15 -15.85 13.39
N ASP A 323 20.25 -15.71 12.06
CA ASP A 323 21.43 -15.17 11.37
C ASP A 323 21.11 -13.87 10.63
N LEU A 324 21.35 -12.75 11.30
CA LEU A 324 21.12 -11.41 10.74
C LEU A 324 21.99 -11.12 9.50
N ASN A 325 23.19 -11.70 9.41
CA ASN A 325 24.06 -11.52 8.24
C ASN A 325 23.47 -12.24 7.01
N LEU A 326 22.97 -13.45 7.18
CA LEU A 326 22.28 -14.19 6.13
C LEU A 326 21.00 -13.44 5.70
N GLN A 327 20.26 -12.91 6.67
CA GLN A 327 19.06 -12.13 6.39
C GLN A 327 19.37 -10.88 5.53
N GLU A 328 20.45 -10.17 5.88
CA GLU A 328 20.87 -8.97 5.14
C GLU A 328 21.45 -9.31 3.75
N ASP A 329 22.19 -10.41 3.62
CA ASP A 329 22.69 -10.90 2.32
C ASP A 329 21.55 -11.25 1.38
N LEU A 330 20.52 -11.97 1.87
CA LEU A 330 19.31 -12.25 1.08
C LEU A 330 18.57 -10.99 0.67
N ARG A 331 18.42 -10.01 1.57
CA ARG A 331 17.78 -8.72 1.26
C ARG A 331 18.53 -7.98 0.15
N LYS A 332 19.86 -7.87 0.26
CA LYS A 332 20.70 -7.20 -0.76
C LYS A 332 20.64 -7.88 -2.12
N LYS A 333 20.54 -9.20 -2.16
CA LYS A 333 20.45 -9.94 -3.43
C LYS A 333 19.06 -9.87 -4.08
N LEU A 334 18.03 -9.54 -3.30
CA LEU A 334 16.66 -9.38 -3.78
C LEU A 334 16.29 -7.93 -4.17
N SER A 335 17.05 -6.94 -3.67
CA SER A 335 16.91 -5.53 -4.06
C SER A 335 17.47 -5.29 -5.45
#